data_e5da60bcf17439c2b35cd345a6ff0144
#
_entry.id   e5da60bcf17439c2b35cd345a6ff0144
#
_cell.length_a   1.000
_cell.length_b   1.000
_cell.length_c   1.000
_cell.angle_alpha   90.00
_cell.angle_beta   90.00
_cell.angle_gamma   90.00
#
_symmetry.space_group_name_H-M   'P 1'
#
loop_
_entity.id
_entity.type
_entity.pdbx_description
1 polymer ?
#
loop_
_entity_poly.entity_id
_entity_poly.type
_entity_poly.pdbx_seq_one_letter_code
_entity_poly.pdbx_strand_id
1 'polypeptide(L)'
;MKIYFIGGLGSNVCHSKDFLQELDSIACFINPYEKYFRDEIELKSWFKKEIVGEESICLIGHSLGGDLARYFASEFQEVKKLILLDGGYLDLDKILTLDAELEETKNYIKSQIILDLDVLISKEKSEAKHWSKNMEEAVRHSYHWNVQYNRYELAINYEI
;
A
#
# COMPACT_ATOMS: atom_id res chain seq x y z
N MET A 1 -5.21 -7.96 -20.87
CA MET A 1 -5.08 -6.69 -20.12
C MET A 1 -4.41 -7.05 -18.81
N LYS A 2 -3.23 -6.50 -18.56
CA LYS A 2 -2.46 -6.75 -17.34
C LYS A 2 -3.08 -6.02 -16.15
N ILE A 3 -2.95 -6.61 -14.97
CA ILE A 3 -3.49 -6.04 -13.73
C ILE A 3 -2.32 -5.51 -12.91
N TYR A 4 -2.44 -4.30 -12.41
CA TYR A 4 -1.55 -3.70 -11.42
C TYR A 4 -2.31 -3.45 -10.13
N PHE A 5 -1.68 -3.74 -9.00
CA PHE A 5 -2.28 -3.58 -7.68
C PHE A 5 -1.40 -2.66 -6.83
N ILE A 6 -2.03 -1.64 -6.24
CA ILE A 6 -1.43 -0.73 -5.27
C ILE A 6 -2.09 -0.98 -3.92
N GLY A 7 -1.31 -1.40 -2.94
CA GLY A 7 -1.79 -1.63 -1.57
C GLY A 7 -1.95 -0.35 -0.75
N GLY A 8 -2.51 -0.48 0.44
CA GLY A 8 -2.61 0.62 1.40
C GLY A 8 -1.26 0.97 2.04
N LEU A 9 -1.26 1.98 2.88
CA LEU A 9 -0.08 2.44 3.62
C LEU A 9 0.56 1.28 4.40
N GLY A 10 1.86 1.08 4.21
CA GLY A 10 2.60 -0.01 4.86
C GLY A 10 2.38 -1.40 4.27
N SER A 11 1.57 -1.52 3.23
CA SER A 11 1.39 -2.80 2.55
C SER A 11 2.65 -3.22 1.82
N ASN A 12 2.91 -4.52 1.84
CA ASN A 12 3.91 -5.19 1.00
C ASN A 12 3.24 -6.25 0.13
N VAL A 13 3.99 -6.84 -0.79
CA VAL A 13 3.46 -7.82 -1.74
C VAL A 13 2.76 -9.02 -1.08
N CYS A 14 3.20 -9.43 0.11
CA CYS A 14 2.63 -10.59 0.80
C CYS A 14 1.19 -10.36 1.25
N HIS A 15 0.79 -9.10 1.56
CA HIS A 15 -0.59 -8.77 1.92
C HIS A 15 -1.60 -9.06 0.80
N SER A 16 -1.18 -8.91 -0.45
CA SER A 16 -2.05 -9.09 -1.60
C SER A 16 -1.82 -10.39 -2.37
N LYS A 17 -0.82 -11.19 -1.98
CA LYS A 17 -0.37 -12.34 -2.75
C LYS A 17 -1.46 -13.39 -2.94
N ASP A 18 -2.20 -13.72 -1.88
CA ASP A 18 -3.30 -14.69 -1.97
C ASP A 18 -4.40 -14.18 -2.92
N PHE A 19 -4.79 -12.91 -2.75
CA PHE A 19 -5.78 -12.26 -3.63
C PHE A 19 -5.31 -12.23 -5.10
N LEU A 20 -4.06 -11.85 -5.34
CA LEU A 20 -3.53 -11.75 -6.70
C LEU A 20 -3.40 -13.12 -7.37
N GLN A 21 -3.16 -14.20 -6.61
CA GLN A 21 -3.11 -15.57 -7.13
C GLN A 21 -4.48 -16.11 -7.57
N GLU A 22 -5.57 -15.61 -6.98
CA GLU A 22 -6.95 -15.98 -7.37
C GLU A 22 -7.42 -15.25 -8.64
N LEU A 23 -6.67 -14.28 -9.14
CA LEU A 23 -7.02 -13.58 -10.37
C LEU A 23 -6.53 -14.40 -11.58
N ASP A 24 -7.42 -14.67 -12.54
CA ASP A 24 -7.13 -15.40 -13.79
C ASP A 24 -6.18 -14.65 -14.77
N SER A 25 -5.52 -13.62 -14.29
CA SER A 25 -4.67 -12.74 -15.09
C SER A 25 -3.31 -12.55 -14.43
N ILE A 26 -2.30 -12.17 -15.26
CA ILE A 26 -1.01 -11.75 -14.72
C ILE A 26 -1.22 -10.46 -13.94
N ALA A 27 -1.10 -10.54 -12.63
CA ALA A 27 -1.25 -9.43 -11.71
C ALA A 27 0.11 -9.07 -11.08
N CYS A 28 0.42 -7.77 -11.06
CA CYS A 28 1.67 -7.22 -10.52
C CYS A 28 1.34 -6.31 -9.34
N PHE A 29 1.96 -6.57 -8.19
CA PHE A 29 2.00 -5.60 -7.09
C PHE A 29 3.04 -4.53 -7.40
N ILE A 30 2.65 -3.27 -7.26
CA ILE A 30 3.57 -2.12 -7.34
C ILE A 30 3.48 -1.33 -6.04
N ASN A 31 4.64 -0.95 -5.50
CA ASN A 31 4.73 -0.30 -4.19
C ASN A 31 5.35 1.10 -4.30
N PRO A 32 4.53 2.17 -4.29
CA PRO A 32 5.04 3.53 -4.28
C PRO A 32 5.70 3.91 -2.94
N TYR A 33 5.34 3.27 -1.83
CA TYR A 33 5.77 3.65 -0.48
C TYR A 33 7.22 3.25 -0.15
N GLU A 34 7.87 2.45 -0.99
CA GLU A 34 9.30 2.14 -0.88
C GLU A 34 10.20 3.22 -1.46
N LYS A 35 9.62 4.23 -2.08
CA LYS A 35 10.35 5.31 -2.77
C LYS A 35 9.96 6.66 -2.21
N TYR A 36 10.92 7.55 -2.21
CA TYR A 36 10.68 8.96 -1.98
C TYR A 36 10.46 9.66 -3.33
N PHE A 37 9.41 10.46 -3.42
CA PHE A 37 9.10 11.31 -4.58
C PHE A 37 9.14 12.76 -4.12
N ARG A 38 9.94 13.57 -4.75
CA ARG A 38 10.05 15.01 -4.43
C ARG A 38 8.82 15.80 -4.86
N ASP A 39 8.17 15.31 -5.90
CA ASP A 39 7.03 15.96 -6.53
C ASP A 39 6.18 14.97 -7.35
N GLU A 40 5.08 15.49 -7.84
CA GLU A 40 4.13 14.79 -8.70
C GLU A 40 4.77 14.30 -10.02
N ILE A 41 5.76 15.01 -10.54
CA ILE A 41 6.44 14.66 -11.80
C ILE A 41 7.23 13.37 -11.63
N GLU A 42 7.93 13.24 -10.51
CA GLU A 42 8.67 12.01 -10.19
C GLU A 42 7.73 10.83 -9.96
N LEU A 43 6.61 11.04 -9.26
CA LEU A 43 5.58 10.04 -9.04
C LEU A 43 4.98 9.54 -10.38
N LYS A 44 4.61 10.46 -11.28
CA LYS A 44 4.14 10.10 -12.63
C LYS A 44 5.20 9.36 -13.44
N SER A 45 6.45 9.83 -13.40
CA SER A 45 7.56 9.20 -14.11
C SER A 45 7.83 7.78 -13.61
N TRP A 46 7.71 7.56 -12.31
CA TRP A 46 7.80 6.23 -11.73
C TRP A 46 6.68 5.33 -12.24
N PHE A 47 5.42 5.76 -12.12
CA PHE A 47 4.28 4.94 -12.56
C PHE A 47 4.36 4.60 -14.05
N LYS A 48 4.78 5.55 -14.89
CA LYS A 48 5.00 5.31 -16.31
C LYS A 48 6.04 4.23 -16.59
N LYS A 49 7.07 4.12 -15.76
CA LYS A 49 8.08 3.06 -15.86
C LYS A 49 7.54 1.70 -15.44
N GLU A 50 6.69 1.66 -14.42
CA GLU A 50 6.05 0.40 -13.97
C GLU A 50 5.15 -0.20 -15.06
N ILE A 51 4.47 0.64 -15.84
CA ILE A 51 3.56 0.21 -16.91
C ILE A 51 4.18 0.27 -18.31
N VAL A 52 5.51 0.35 -18.42
CA VAL A 52 6.17 0.49 -19.71
C VAL A 52 5.82 -0.66 -20.66
N GLY A 53 5.47 -0.31 -21.91
CA GLY A 53 5.07 -1.28 -22.94
C GLY A 53 3.61 -1.76 -22.87
N GLU A 54 2.84 -1.29 -21.90
CA GLU A 54 1.42 -1.60 -21.77
C GLU A 54 0.57 -0.53 -22.48
N GLU A 55 -0.35 -0.95 -23.34
CA GLU A 55 -1.33 -0.07 -23.99
C GLU A 55 -2.67 -0.01 -23.22
N SER A 56 -2.93 -1.03 -22.41
CA SER A 56 -4.19 -1.18 -21.69
C SER A 56 -3.98 -2.00 -20.40
N ILE A 57 -4.24 -1.36 -19.26
CA ILE A 57 -4.12 -1.98 -17.95
C ILE A 57 -5.41 -1.86 -17.14
N CYS A 58 -5.59 -2.80 -16.20
CA CYS A 58 -6.50 -2.67 -15.07
C CYS A 58 -5.68 -2.26 -13.85
N LEU A 59 -6.08 -1.19 -13.19
CA LEU A 59 -5.46 -0.74 -11.96
C LEU A 59 -6.40 -1.01 -10.79
N ILE A 60 -5.88 -1.69 -9.77
CA ILE A 60 -6.61 -1.99 -8.53
C ILE A 60 -5.90 -1.23 -7.41
N GLY A 61 -6.63 -0.47 -6.63
CA GLY A 61 -6.11 0.24 -5.46
C GLY A 61 -6.86 -0.14 -4.19
N HIS A 62 -6.15 -0.37 -3.10
CA HIS A 62 -6.70 -0.67 -1.80
C HIS A 62 -6.33 0.42 -0.78
N SER A 63 -7.31 0.90 0.00
CA SER A 63 -7.10 1.95 1.01
C SER A 63 -6.40 3.18 0.38
N LEU A 64 -5.33 3.73 0.94
CA LEU A 64 -4.53 4.82 0.36
C LEU A 64 -4.04 4.52 -1.07
N GLY A 65 -3.78 3.25 -1.41
CA GLY A 65 -3.51 2.84 -2.78
C GLY A 65 -4.69 3.06 -3.74
N GLY A 66 -5.91 3.17 -3.22
CA GLY A 66 -7.11 3.53 -3.98
C GLY A 66 -7.07 4.99 -4.44
N ASP A 67 -6.60 5.91 -3.59
CA ASP A 67 -6.45 7.33 -3.94
C ASP A 67 -5.37 7.51 -5.01
N LEU A 68 -4.23 6.83 -4.85
CA LEU A 68 -3.18 6.81 -5.88
C LEU A 68 -3.65 6.19 -7.19
N ALA A 69 -4.40 5.09 -7.13
CA ALA A 69 -4.94 4.44 -8.32
C ALA A 69 -5.94 5.34 -9.06
N ARG A 70 -6.79 6.07 -8.33
CA ARG A 70 -7.70 7.07 -8.89
C ARG A 70 -6.93 8.19 -9.58
N TYR A 71 -5.90 8.70 -8.91
CA TYR A 71 -5.03 9.73 -9.45
C TYR A 71 -4.36 9.26 -10.76
N PHE A 72 -3.72 8.09 -10.78
CA PHE A 72 -3.09 7.56 -12.00
C PHE A 72 -4.11 7.29 -13.10
N ALA A 73 -5.31 6.83 -12.76
CA ALA A 73 -6.37 6.62 -13.75
C ALA A 73 -6.83 7.93 -14.44
N SER A 74 -6.72 9.08 -13.75
CA SER A 74 -7.02 10.38 -14.35
C SER A 74 -5.88 10.90 -15.25
N GLU A 75 -4.64 10.50 -15.01
CA GLU A 75 -3.45 11.00 -15.68
C GLU A 75 -2.96 10.11 -16.84
N PHE A 76 -3.25 8.81 -16.79
CA PHE A 76 -2.72 7.83 -17.74
C PHE A 76 -3.80 7.15 -18.55
N GLN A 77 -3.79 7.38 -19.85
CA GLN A 77 -4.75 6.80 -20.80
C GLN A 77 -4.65 5.27 -20.91
N GLU A 78 -3.53 4.69 -20.50
CA GLU A 78 -3.31 3.25 -20.45
C GLU A 78 -4.21 2.57 -19.40
N VAL A 79 -4.65 3.29 -18.38
CA VAL A 79 -5.57 2.76 -17.36
C VAL A 79 -6.98 2.72 -17.94
N LYS A 80 -7.40 1.55 -18.41
CA LYS A 80 -8.75 1.33 -19.00
C LYS A 80 -9.77 0.85 -18.00
N LYS A 81 -9.32 0.30 -16.88
CA LYS A 81 -10.20 -0.17 -15.81
C LYS A 81 -9.60 0.19 -14.46
N LEU A 82 -10.43 0.75 -13.59
CA LEU A 82 -10.10 1.07 -12.22
C LEU A 82 -11.01 0.28 -11.28
N ILE A 83 -10.41 -0.37 -10.27
CA ILE A 83 -11.11 -1.05 -9.20
C ILE A 83 -10.61 -0.48 -7.89
N LEU A 84 -11.53 -0.01 -7.05
CA LEU A 84 -11.23 0.56 -5.75
C LEU A 84 -11.73 -0.38 -4.66
N LEU A 85 -10.82 -0.75 -3.76
CA LEU A 85 -11.07 -1.63 -2.63
C LEU A 85 -10.84 -0.82 -1.34
N ASP A 86 -11.92 -0.50 -0.64
CA ASP A 86 -11.90 0.18 0.66
C ASP A 86 -11.05 1.48 0.67
N GLY A 87 -11.16 2.28 -0.39
CA GLY A 87 -10.45 3.56 -0.52
C GLY A 87 -10.60 4.18 -1.91
N GLY A 88 -10.10 5.40 -2.09
CA GLY A 88 -10.07 6.13 -3.35
C GLY A 88 -11.39 6.77 -3.80
N TYR A 89 -12.45 6.68 -3.02
CA TYR A 89 -13.78 7.23 -3.33
C TYR A 89 -14.18 8.42 -2.45
N LEU A 90 -13.44 8.68 -1.39
CA LEU A 90 -13.65 9.86 -0.55
C LEU A 90 -12.90 11.07 -1.12
N ASP A 91 -13.50 12.21 -0.99
CA ASP A 91 -12.87 13.50 -1.28
C ASP A 91 -12.30 14.04 0.06
N LEU A 92 -11.11 13.58 0.41
CA LEU A 92 -10.49 13.87 1.69
C LEU A 92 -10.24 15.37 1.88
N ASP A 93 -9.94 16.11 0.83
CA ASP A 93 -9.75 17.55 0.85
C ASP A 93 -10.98 18.33 1.36
N LYS A 94 -12.17 17.72 1.27
CA LYS A 94 -13.41 18.28 1.85
C LYS A 94 -13.62 17.96 3.32
N ILE A 95 -12.87 17.01 3.86
CA ILE A 95 -13.05 16.46 5.20
C ILE A 95 -11.92 16.93 6.12
N LEU A 96 -10.69 16.89 5.63
CA LEU A 96 -9.47 17.23 6.38
C LEU A 96 -8.61 18.20 5.58
N THR A 97 -7.86 19.03 6.30
CA THR A 97 -6.76 19.78 5.66
C THR A 97 -5.56 18.85 5.46
N LEU A 98 -4.72 19.13 4.47
CA LEU A 98 -3.50 18.35 4.21
C LEU A 98 -2.62 18.20 5.47
N ASP A 99 -2.46 19.29 6.23
CA ASP A 99 -1.67 19.27 7.48
C ASP A 99 -2.27 18.32 8.52
N ALA A 100 -3.60 18.29 8.66
CA ALA A 100 -4.29 17.37 9.57
C ALA A 100 -4.13 15.91 9.12
N GLU A 101 -4.25 15.63 7.83
CA GLU A 101 -4.06 14.29 7.27
C GLU A 101 -2.62 13.79 7.47
N LEU A 102 -1.63 14.65 7.23
CA LEU A 102 -0.22 14.34 7.47
C LEU A 102 0.06 14.05 8.95
N GLU A 103 -0.51 14.87 9.85
CA GLU A 103 -0.35 14.67 11.29
C GLU A 103 -1.01 13.37 11.76
N GLU A 104 -2.22 13.06 11.30
CA GLU A 104 -2.89 11.78 11.59
C GLU A 104 -2.09 10.59 11.08
N THR A 105 -1.57 10.67 9.85
CA THR A 105 -0.74 9.61 9.26
C THR A 105 0.54 9.40 10.06
N LYS A 106 1.24 10.46 10.47
CA LYS A 106 2.44 10.39 11.31
C LYS A 106 2.12 9.77 12.68
N ASN A 107 0.99 10.17 13.28
CA ASN A 107 0.56 9.63 14.57
C ASN A 107 0.19 8.15 14.46
N TYR A 108 -0.48 7.75 13.39
CA TYR A 108 -0.77 6.34 13.10
C TYR A 108 0.54 5.53 13.01
N ILE A 109 1.50 5.94 12.18
CA ILE A 109 2.77 5.24 12.03
C ILE A 109 3.51 5.13 13.35
N LYS A 110 3.59 6.22 14.13
CA LYS A 110 4.23 6.24 15.45
C LYS A 110 3.51 5.35 16.49
N SER A 111 2.21 5.14 16.34
CA SER A 111 1.44 4.26 17.23
C SER A 111 1.68 2.76 16.96
N GLN A 112 2.19 2.42 15.77
CA GLN A 112 2.45 1.05 15.34
C GLN A 112 3.79 0.54 15.89
N ILE A 113 3.94 0.58 17.22
CA ILE A 113 5.12 0.12 17.93
C ILE A 113 4.80 -1.22 18.59
N ILE A 114 5.68 -2.20 18.40
CA ILE A 114 5.48 -3.56 18.90
C ILE A 114 6.74 -4.02 19.63
N LEU A 115 6.56 -4.66 20.78
CA LEU A 115 7.65 -5.22 21.56
C LEU A 115 7.96 -6.66 21.15
N ASP A 116 6.96 -7.39 20.71
CA ASP A 116 7.06 -8.81 20.34
C ASP A 116 6.22 -9.08 19.09
N LEU A 117 6.90 -9.43 18.00
CA LEU A 117 6.26 -9.68 16.72
C LEU A 117 5.44 -10.98 16.70
N ASP A 118 5.84 -11.99 17.45
CA ASP A 118 5.13 -13.26 17.50
C ASP A 118 3.81 -13.12 18.29
N VAL A 119 3.79 -12.24 19.29
CA VAL A 119 2.55 -11.86 19.99
C VAL A 119 1.59 -11.14 19.05
N LEU A 120 2.09 -10.20 18.26
CA LEU A 120 1.24 -9.54 17.24
C LEU A 120 0.67 -10.56 16.25
N ILE A 121 1.52 -11.42 15.66
CA ILE A 121 1.10 -12.45 14.71
C ILE A 121 0.03 -13.36 15.31
N SER A 122 0.22 -13.77 16.58
CA SER A 122 -0.74 -14.62 17.27
C SER A 122 -2.09 -13.94 17.44
N LYS A 123 -2.08 -12.65 17.76
CA LYS A 123 -3.29 -11.81 17.86
C LYS A 123 -4.00 -11.70 16.51
N GLU A 124 -3.30 -11.24 15.49
CA GLU A 124 -3.83 -11.08 14.12
C GLU A 124 -4.44 -12.39 13.60
N LYS A 125 -3.74 -13.50 13.82
CA LYS A 125 -4.21 -14.84 13.47
C LYS A 125 -5.50 -15.21 14.19
N SER A 126 -5.65 -14.83 15.46
CA SER A 126 -6.85 -15.15 16.25
C SER A 126 -8.08 -14.33 15.83
N GLU A 127 -7.86 -13.14 15.30
CA GLU A 127 -8.92 -12.20 14.87
C GLU A 127 -9.30 -12.38 13.39
N ALA A 128 -8.41 -12.95 12.58
CA ALA A 128 -8.63 -13.14 11.16
C ALA A 128 -9.62 -14.28 10.86
N LYS A 129 -10.57 -14.05 9.96
CA LYS A 129 -11.47 -15.10 9.44
C LYS A 129 -10.74 -16.13 8.60
N HIS A 130 -9.68 -15.73 7.96
CA HIS A 130 -8.78 -16.53 7.18
C HIS A 130 -7.35 -16.14 7.49
N TRP A 131 -6.45 -17.10 7.62
CA TRP A 131 -5.04 -16.86 7.88
C TRP A 131 -4.19 -17.75 7.00
N SER A 132 -3.29 -17.15 6.25
CA SER A 132 -2.35 -17.85 5.38
C SER A 132 -0.91 -17.61 5.80
N LYS A 133 0.00 -18.38 5.22
CA LYS A 133 1.43 -18.16 5.37
C LYS A 133 1.85 -16.79 4.78
N ASN A 134 1.21 -16.35 3.68
CA ASN A 134 1.48 -15.06 3.08
C ASN A 134 1.08 -13.90 4.02
N MET A 135 -0.02 -14.04 4.76
CA MET A 135 -0.42 -13.04 5.77
C MET A 135 0.59 -12.97 6.92
N GLU A 136 1.11 -14.11 7.38
CA GLU A 136 2.17 -14.10 8.39
C GLU A 136 3.45 -13.43 7.87
N GLU A 137 3.88 -13.77 6.66
CA GLU A 137 5.02 -13.12 6.01
C GLU A 137 4.78 -11.62 5.81
N ALA A 138 3.55 -11.21 5.48
CA ALA A 138 3.18 -9.82 5.35
C ALA A 138 3.42 -9.04 6.66
N VAL A 139 2.94 -9.56 7.78
CA VAL A 139 3.16 -8.94 9.10
C VAL A 139 4.66 -8.86 9.40
N ARG A 140 5.41 -9.96 9.21
CA ARG A 140 6.85 -9.98 9.46
C ARG A 140 7.62 -8.95 8.62
N HIS A 141 7.26 -8.77 7.36
CA HIS A 141 7.90 -7.80 6.47
C HIS A 141 7.44 -6.35 6.68
N SER A 142 6.33 -6.13 7.38
CA SER A 142 5.84 -4.78 7.68
C SER A 142 6.59 -4.11 8.80
N TYR A 143 7.41 -4.84 9.56
CA TYR A 143 8.13 -4.30 10.71
C TYR A 143 9.62 -4.57 10.63
N HIS A 144 10.40 -3.62 11.13
CA HIS A 144 11.82 -3.80 11.35
C HIS A 144 12.17 -3.60 12.82
N TRP A 145 13.22 -4.29 13.28
CA TRP A 145 13.72 -4.15 14.65
C TRP A 145 14.55 -2.87 14.79
N ASN A 146 14.11 -1.96 15.64
CA ASN A 146 14.87 -0.78 15.99
C ASN A 146 15.75 -1.08 17.23
N VAL A 147 17.05 -1.24 16.99
CA VAL A 147 18.02 -1.59 18.03
C VAL A 147 18.15 -0.49 19.09
N GLN A 148 18.05 0.77 18.70
CA GLN A 148 18.20 1.91 19.62
C GLN A 148 17.08 1.95 20.66
N TYR A 149 15.84 1.62 20.24
CA TYR A 149 14.66 1.69 21.10
C TYR A 149 14.17 0.32 21.58
N ASN A 150 14.87 -0.76 21.20
CA ASN A 150 14.55 -2.14 21.58
C ASN A 150 13.08 -2.50 21.31
N ARG A 151 12.63 -2.25 20.10
CA ARG A 151 11.23 -2.44 19.66
C ARG A 151 11.13 -2.62 18.15
N TYR A 152 10.02 -3.17 17.70
CA TYR A 152 9.64 -3.19 16.28
C TYR A 152 8.90 -1.91 15.89
N GLU A 153 9.19 -1.37 14.73
CA GLU A 153 8.56 -0.21 14.12
C GLU A 153 8.17 -0.54 12.68
N LEU A 154 7.13 0.12 12.14
CA LEU A 154 6.75 -0.08 10.75
C LEU A 154 7.92 0.22 9.81
N ALA A 155 8.11 -0.66 8.83
CA ALA A 155 9.12 -0.51 7.79
C ALA A 155 8.67 0.46 6.68
N ILE A 156 8.23 1.66 7.07
CA ILE A 156 7.83 2.74 6.18
C ILE A 156 8.84 3.86 6.33
N ASN A 157 9.35 4.36 5.22
CA ASN A 157 10.13 5.59 5.23
C ASN A 157 9.17 6.79 5.23
N TYR A 158 9.08 7.49 6.37
CA TYR A 158 8.21 8.67 6.58
C TYR A 158 9.01 9.95 6.86
N GLU A 159 10.29 9.96 6.59
CA GLU A 159 11.08 11.20 6.59
C GLU A 159 10.63 12.07 5.42
N ILE A 160 9.67 12.95 5.72
CA ILE A 160 9.16 14.00 4.85
C ILE A 160 9.65 15.33 5.39
#